data_a2053bf30a9af920d9a5e35111389ac3
#
_entry.id   a2053bf30a9af920d9a5e35111389ac3
#
_cell.length_a   1.000
_cell.length_b   1.000
_cell.length_c   1.000
_cell.angle_alpha   90.00
_cell.angle_beta   90.00
_cell.angle_gamma   90.00
#
_symmetry.space_group_name_H-M   'P 1'
#
loop_
_entity.id
_entity.type
_entity.pdbx_description
1 polymer ?
#
loop_
_entity_poly.entity_id
_entity_poly.type
_entity_poly.pdbx_seq_one_letter_code
_entity_poly.pdbx_strand_id
1 'polypeptide(L)'
;MTEQRRKLIGIGVLVVGSLVVAAGLTVAHFTNLPTEDAFGNEVLPSIPRGWQLYTLGQLTAVAGSQIMVLAAVYAWLWEKPLTWVRAAIGSLLGWFQLVLYFGIIPSEMLNLAQGPLEWTSRTAFTFPKWLVLNNDVSVSWLTIKDALVAGYYTNAFVVLIVGVYMAQEWIKKRADAAPVVEISSWGRPMRKGNA
;
A
#
# COMPACT_ATOMS: atom_id res chain seq x y z
N MET A 1 -27.43 9.74 2.05
CA MET A 1 -26.96 9.55 0.64
C MET A 1 -27.49 8.22 0.14
N THR A 2 -28.06 8.15 -1.08
CA THR A 2 -28.62 6.90 -1.61
C THR A 2 -27.49 5.89 -1.94
N GLU A 3 -27.78 4.60 -1.80
CA GLU A 3 -26.82 3.54 -2.11
C GLU A 3 -26.27 3.62 -3.54
N GLN A 4 -27.14 3.91 -4.49
CA GLN A 4 -26.79 4.06 -5.90
C GLN A 4 -25.78 5.20 -6.11
N ARG A 5 -26.02 6.37 -5.50
CA ARG A 5 -25.09 7.51 -5.59
C ARG A 5 -23.71 7.18 -5.02
N ARG A 6 -23.66 6.44 -3.91
CA ARG A 6 -22.41 6.01 -3.29
C ARG A 6 -21.62 5.07 -4.19
N LYS A 7 -22.29 4.10 -4.82
CA LYS A 7 -21.66 3.19 -5.79
C LYS A 7 -21.13 3.94 -7.01
N LEU A 8 -21.91 4.88 -7.57
CA LEU A 8 -21.48 5.69 -8.71
C LEU A 8 -20.23 6.52 -8.39
N ILE A 9 -20.20 7.18 -7.22
CA ILE A 9 -19.02 7.93 -6.76
C ILE A 9 -17.83 6.99 -6.60
N GLY A 10 -18.02 5.84 -5.92
CA GLY A 10 -16.94 4.87 -5.73
C GLY A 10 -16.37 4.34 -7.05
N ILE A 11 -17.23 4.03 -8.02
CA ILE A 11 -16.80 3.61 -9.37
C ILE A 11 -16.05 4.74 -10.07
N GLY A 12 -16.54 5.99 -10.00
CA GLY A 12 -15.86 7.15 -10.59
C GLY A 12 -14.46 7.34 -10.00
N VAL A 13 -14.33 7.27 -8.67
CA VAL A 13 -13.03 7.38 -7.98
C VAL A 13 -12.12 6.19 -8.31
N LEU A 14 -12.66 4.99 -8.47
CA LEU A 14 -11.90 3.81 -8.89
C LEU A 14 -11.33 3.98 -10.31
N VAL A 15 -12.12 4.52 -11.25
CA VAL A 15 -11.65 4.83 -12.60
C VAL A 15 -10.52 5.87 -12.56
N VAL A 16 -10.68 6.95 -11.77
CA VAL A 16 -9.61 7.95 -11.58
C VAL A 16 -8.36 7.30 -11.01
N GLY A 17 -8.48 6.49 -9.95
CA GLY A 17 -7.36 5.75 -9.38
C GLY A 17 -6.65 4.86 -10.41
N SER A 18 -7.41 4.15 -11.26
CA SER A 18 -6.85 3.33 -12.33
C SER A 18 -6.07 4.15 -13.36
N LEU A 19 -6.57 5.34 -13.72
CA LEU A 19 -5.86 6.25 -14.63
C LEU A 19 -4.56 6.77 -14.00
N VAL A 20 -4.58 7.07 -12.69
CA VAL A 20 -3.37 7.48 -11.95
C VAL A 20 -2.35 6.34 -11.90
N VAL A 21 -2.78 5.09 -11.66
CA VAL A 21 -1.90 3.91 -11.73
C VAL A 21 -1.29 3.79 -13.13
N ALA A 22 -2.12 3.84 -14.17
CA ALA A 22 -1.65 3.73 -15.55
C ALA A 22 -0.64 4.82 -15.90
N ALA A 23 -0.90 6.08 -15.52
CA ALA A 23 0.03 7.18 -15.72
C ALA A 23 1.36 6.96 -14.98
N GLY A 24 1.31 6.56 -13.70
CA GLY A 24 2.50 6.25 -12.91
C GLY A 24 3.34 5.14 -13.51
N LEU A 25 2.72 4.03 -13.91
CA LEU A 25 3.40 2.91 -14.54
C LEU A 25 4.00 3.29 -15.91
N THR A 26 3.28 4.12 -16.69
CA THR A 26 3.79 4.64 -17.97
C THR A 26 5.04 5.47 -17.75
N VAL A 27 5.02 6.41 -16.81
CA VAL A 27 6.20 7.22 -16.47
C VAL A 27 7.33 6.31 -16.00
N ALA A 28 7.10 5.41 -15.06
CA ALA A 28 8.13 4.50 -14.57
C ALA A 28 8.71 3.64 -15.68
N HIS A 29 7.88 3.07 -16.55
CA HIS A 29 8.33 2.23 -17.66
C HIS A 29 9.24 3.00 -18.62
N PHE A 30 8.78 4.13 -19.13
CA PHE A 30 9.53 4.87 -20.17
C PHE A 30 10.79 5.54 -19.64
N THR A 31 10.82 5.96 -18.38
CA THR A 31 12.00 6.58 -17.77
C THR A 31 13.06 5.56 -17.34
N ASN A 32 12.71 4.28 -17.25
CA ASN A 32 13.64 3.18 -16.91
C ASN A 32 14.16 2.41 -18.13
N LEU A 33 13.71 2.75 -19.34
CA LEU A 33 14.24 2.11 -20.57
C LEU A 33 15.73 2.47 -20.76
N PRO A 34 16.54 1.58 -21.35
CA PRO A 34 17.92 1.89 -21.69
C PRO A 34 17.99 3.07 -22.67
N THR A 35 19.07 3.83 -22.63
CA THR A 35 19.31 4.95 -23.56
C THR A 35 19.59 4.49 -24.98
N GLU A 36 20.20 3.31 -25.11
CA GLU A 36 20.56 2.69 -26.39
C GLU A 36 20.04 1.26 -26.45
N ASP A 37 19.70 0.81 -27.66
CA ASP A 37 19.36 -0.58 -27.92
C ASP A 37 20.62 -1.47 -28.07
N ALA A 38 20.42 -2.79 -28.29
CA ALA A 38 21.51 -3.73 -28.50
C ALA A 38 22.37 -3.43 -29.75
N PHE A 39 21.91 -2.56 -30.63
CA PHE A 39 22.62 -2.17 -31.88
C PHE A 39 23.26 -0.77 -31.79
N GLY A 40 23.17 -0.10 -30.62
CA GLY A 40 23.70 1.24 -30.39
C GLY A 40 22.83 2.37 -30.91
N ASN A 41 21.56 2.10 -31.24
CA ASN A 41 20.62 3.18 -31.62
C ASN A 41 19.97 3.80 -30.37
N GLU A 42 19.79 5.13 -30.38
CA GLU A 42 19.10 5.82 -29.30
C GLU A 42 17.63 5.39 -29.22
N VAL A 43 17.21 4.98 -28.02
CA VAL A 43 15.83 4.58 -27.73
C VAL A 43 15.07 5.78 -27.18
N LEU A 44 14.10 6.32 -27.94
CA LEU A 44 13.22 7.41 -27.52
C LEU A 44 13.98 8.62 -26.91
N PRO A 45 14.85 9.30 -27.67
CA PRO A 45 15.74 10.34 -27.15
C PRO A 45 15.01 11.55 -26.53
N SER A 46 13.74 11.76 -26.88
CA SER A 46 12.93 12.86 -26.35
C SER A 46 12.40 12.60 -24.93
N ILE A 47 12.51 11.35 -24.41
CA ILE A 47 12.01 11.01 -23.08
C ILE A 47 13.14 11.19 -22.06
N PRO A 48 12.96 12.05 -21.05
CA PRO A 48 13.97 12.24 -20.01
C PRO A 48 14.14 10.95 -19.19
N ARG A 49 15.41 10.60 -18.91
CA ARG A 49 15.80 9.42 -18.12
C ARG A 49 16.18 9.86 -16.72
N GLY A 50 16.11 8.94 -15.78
CA GLY A 50 16.64 9.15 -14.45
C GLY A 50 15.84 8.44 -13.37
N TRP A 51 16.56 8.02 -12.34
CA TRP A 51 15.97 7.32 -11.19
C TRP A 51 14.89 8.15 -10.46
N GLN A 52 15.00 9.49 -10.46
CA GLN A 52 14.03 10.37 -9.82
C GLN A 52 12.66 10.28 -10.50
N LEU A 53 12.64 10.31 -11.85
CA LEU A 53 11.40 10.18 -12.61
C LEU A 53 10.82 8.76 -12.52
N TYR A 54 11.67 7.75 -12.54
CA TYR A 54 11.28 6.36 -12.32
C TYR A 54 10.60 6.20 -10.95
N THR A 55 11.26 6.67 -9.88
CA THR A 55 10.70 6.61 -8.51
C THR A 55 9.41 7.41 -8.38
N LEU A 56 9.32 8.59 -9.02
CA LEU A 56 8.10 9.39 -9.05
C LEU A 56 6.95 8.64 -9.72
N GLY A 57 7.22 7.96 -10.83
CA GLY A 57 6.27 7.09 -11.51
C GLY A 57 5.74 5.98 -10.60
N GLN A 58 6.64 5.30 -9.90
CA GLN A 58 6.29 4.25 -8.94
C GLN A 58 5.43 4.79 -7.78
N LEU A 59 5.83 5.90 -7.16
CA LEU A 59 5.06 6.53 -6.08
C LEU A 59 3.66 6.96 -6.55
N THR A 60 3.56 7.47 -7.79
CA THR A 60 2.27 7.80 -8.41
C THR A 60 1.40 6.56 -8.60
N ALA A 61 1.97 5.45 -9.06
CA ALA A 61 1.24 4.18 -9.19
C ALA A 61 0.78 3.64 -7.82
N VAL A 62 1.63 3.70 -6.80
CA VAL A 62 1.26 3.34 -5.43
C VAL A 62 0.12 4.22 -4.91
N ALA A 63 0.20 5.54 -5.07
CA ALA A 63 -0.86 6.46 -4.67
C ALA A 63 -2.19 6.17 -5.38
N GLY A 64 -2.15 5.92 -6.70
CA GLY A 64 -3.31 5.52 -7.48
C GLY A 64 -3.93 4.22 -6.98
N SER A 65 -3.12 3.24 -6.62
CA SER A 65 -3.59 1.97 -6.06
C SER A 65 -4.29 2.16 -4.71
N GLN A 66 -3.81 3.08 -3.85
CA GLN A 66 -4.48 3.41 -2.59
C GLN A 66 -5.83 4.08 -2.83
N ILE A 67 -5.93 4.98 -3.82
CA ILE A 67 -7.21 5.58 -4.22
C ILE A 67 -8.19 4.49 -4.65
N MET A 68 -7.76 3.51 -5.44
CA MET A 68 -8.59 2.39 -5.86
C MET A 68 -9.09 1.54 -4.68
N VAL A 69 -8.21 1.20 -3.73
CA VAL A 69 -8.57 0.42 -2.54
C VAL A 69 -9.59 1.18 -1.70
N LEU A 70 -9.36 2.46 -1.43
CA LEU A 70 -10.29 3.30 -0.67
C LEU A 70 -11.64 3.43 -1.38
N ALA A 71 -11.65 3.59 -2.70
CA ALA A 71 -12.85 3.64 -3.51
C ALA A 71 -13.65 2.32 -3.43
N ALA A 72 -12.96 1.18 -3.52
CA ALA A 72 -13.57 -0.14 -3.40
C ALA A 72 -14.17 -0.36 -2.00
N VAL A 73 -13.42 -0.04 -0.95
CA VAL A 73 -13.92 -0.09 0.44
C VAL A 73 -15.15 0.78 0.59
N TYR A 74 -15.12 2.02 0.12
CA TYR A 74 -16.22 2.97 0.21
C TYR A 74 -17.48 2.48 -0.53
N ALA A 75 -17.31 1.96 -1.76
CA ALA A 75 -18.43 1.54 -2.60
C ALA A 75 -19.11 0.26 -2.10
N TRP A 76 -18.33 -0.73 -1.67
CA TRP A 76 -18.84 -2.09 -1.45
C TRP A 76 -18.77 -2.59 -0.01
N LEU A 77 -17.86 -2.06 0.83
CA LEU A 77 -17.65 -2.56 2.19
C LEU A 77 -18.16 -1.59 3.27
N TRP A 78 -17.97 -0.29 3.07
CA TRP A 78 -18.28 0.72 4.09
C TRP A 78 -19.77 0.72 4.44
N GLU A 79 -20.09 0.61 5.74
CA GLU A 79 -21.45 0.59 6.28
C GLU A 79 -22.38 -0.49 5.68
N LYS A 80 -21.86 -1.54 5.16
CA LYS A 80 -22.64 -2.65 4.61
C LYS A 80 -22.61 -3.87 5.55
N PRO A 81 -23.70 -4.66 5.64
CA PRO A 81 -23.70 -5.90 6.40
C PRO A 81 -22.64 -6.85 5.82
N LEU A 82 -21.97 -7.58 6.71
CA LEU A 82 -20.96 -8.55 6.31
C LEU A 82 -21.64 -9.75 5.63
N THR A 83 -21.33 -9.97 4.36
CA THR A 83 -21.74 -11.16 3.59
C THR A 83 -20.49 -11.89 3.11
N TRP A 84 -20.61 -13.16 2.72
CA TRP A 84 -19.50 -13.95 2.19
C TRP A 84 -18.77 -13.23 1.03
N VAL A 85 -19.52 -12.64 0.10
CA VAL A 85 -18.95 -11.91 -1.03
C VAL A 85 -18.16 -10.69 -0.54
N ARG A 86 -18.68 -9.94 0.43
CA ARG A 86 -17.99 -8.77 0.96
C ARG A 86 -16.76 -9.16 1.80
N ALA A 87 -16.84 -10.26 2.53
CA ALA A 87 -15.70 -10.82 3.23
C ALA A 87 -14.60 -11.21 2.25
N ALA A 88 -14.92 -11.86 1.15
CA ALA A 88 -13.98 -12.22 0.09
C ALA A 88 -13.33 -10.98 -0.55
N ILE A 89 -14.12 -9.95 -0.89
CA ILE A 89 -13.59 -8.67 -1.42
C ILE A 89 -12.66 -8.01 -0.39
N GLY A 90 -13.07 -7.94 0.87
CA GLY A 90 -12.25 -7.36 1.95
C GLY A 90 -10.93 -8.11 2.14
N SER A 91 -10.96 -9.44 2.09
CA SER A 91 -9.77 -10.29 2.19
C SER A 91 -8.83 -10.07 1.01
N LEU A 92 -9.35 -9.96 -0.21
CA LEU A 92 -8.56 -9.70 -1.41
C LEU A 92 -7.88 -8.32 -1.35
N LEU A 93 -8.61 -7.29 -0.94
CA LEU A 93 -8.05 -5.95 -0.74
C LEU A 93 -7.00 -5.94 0.38
N GLY A 94 -7.25 -6.65 1.48
CA GLY A 94 -6.29 -6.82 2.57
C GLY A 94 -5.02 -7.54 2.12
N TRP A 95 -5.16 -8.63 1.37
CA TRP A 95 -4.03 -9.34 0.77
C TRP A 95 -3.20 -8.44 -0.15
N PHE A 96 -3.86 -7.68 -1.02
CA PHE A 96 -3.18 -6.72 -1.89
C PHE A 96 -2.36 -5.70 -1.09
N GLN A 97 -2.92 -5.18 0.02
CA GLN A 97 -2.20 -4.25 0.89
C GLN A 97 -0.98 -4.90 1.56
N LEU A 98 -1.09 -6.15 2.00
CA LEU A 98 0.04 -6.88 2.57
C LEU A 98 1.16 -7.06 1.56
N VAL A 99 0.86 -7.46 0.32
CA VAL A 99 1.84 -7.58 -0.76
C VAL A 99 2.50 -6.23 -1.05
N LEU A 100 1.72 -5.15 -1.09
CA LEU A 100 2.24 -3.82 -1.34
C LEU A 100 3.19 -3.36 -0.21
N TYR A 101 2.74 -3.42 1.04
CA TYR A 101 3.51 -2.91 2.18
C TYR A 101 4.67 -3.80 2.59
N PHE A 102 4.56 -5.11 2.51
CA PHE A 102 5.62 -6.03 2.94
C PHE A 102 6.48 -6.58 1.79
N GLY A 103 6.05 -6.42 0.55
CA GLY A 103 6.78 -6.87 -0.64
C GLY A 103 7.29 -5.71 -1.48
N ILE A 104 6.38 -5.00 -2.14
CA ILE A 104 6.74 -4.05 -3.20
C ILE A 104 7.48 -2.82 -2.65
N ILE A 105 6.92 -2.12 -1.66
CA ILE A 105 7.52 -0.88 -1.14
C ILE A 105 8.94 -1.10 -0.60
N PRO A 106 9.22 -2.08 0.28
CA PRO A 106 10.57 -2.28 0.77
C PRO A 106 11.53 -2.78 -0.31
N SER A 107 11.05 -3.58 -1.28
CA SER A 107 11.87 -4.02 -2.41
C SER A 107 12.33 -2.84 -3.26
N GLU A 108 11.43 -1.92 -3.61
CA GLU A 108 11.76 -0.73 -4.38
C GLU A 108 12.67 0.24 -3.61
N MET A 109 12.48 0.35 -2.29
CA MET A 109 13.38 1.12 -1.43
C MET A 109 14.80 0.53 -1.43
N LEU A 110 14.92 -0.79 -1.40
CA LEU A 110 16.22 -1.48 -1.50
C LEU A 110 16.87 -1.27 -2.87
N ASN A 111 16.09 -1.38 -3.96
CA ASN A 111 16.57 -1.13 -5.32
C ASN A 111 17.09 0.30 -5.46
N LEU A 112 16.35 1.28 -4.94
CA LEU A 112 16.78 2.68 -4.95
C LEU A 112 18.06 2.89 -4.13
N ALA A 113 18.12 2.32 -2.93
CA ALA A 113 19.27 2.48 -2.04
C ALA A 113 20.55 1.83 -2.59
N GLN A 114 20.44 0.61 -3.17
CA GLN A 114 21.59 -0.14 -3.68
C GLN A 114 22.01 0.28 -5.09
N GLY A 115 21.06 0.72 -5.90
CA GLY A 115 21.32 1.20 -7.27
C GLY A 115 21.73 2.68 -7.27
N PRO A 116 20.81 3.61 -7.56
CA PRO A 116 21.16 5.01 -7.81
C PRO A 116 21.79 5.76 -6.63
N LEU A 117 21.48 5.37 -5.37
CA LEU A 117 22.03 6.02 -4.18
C LEU A 117 23.36 5.43 -3.73
N GLU A 118 23.75 4.26 -4.27
CA GLU A 118 25.02 3.58 -3.97
C GLU A 118 25.26 3.39 -2.44
N TRP A 119 24.22 3.05 -1.70
CA TRP A 119 24.31 2.79 -0.26
C TRP A 119 25.01 1.45 0.00
N THR A 120 26.32 1.47 -0.17
CA THR A 120 27.22 0.33 -0.01
C THR A 120 27.93 0.34 1.34
N SER A 121 28.98 -0.46 1.50
CA SER A 121 29.83 -0.51 2.71
C SER A 121 30.67 0.76 2.94
N ARG A 122 30.60 1.77 2.05
CA ARG A 122 31.27 3.05 2.23
C ARG A 122 30.82 3.72 3.52
N THR A 123 31.77 4.26 4.26
CA THR A 123 31.51 5.00 5.51
C THR A 123 30.62 6.22 5.24
N ALA A 124 29.50 6.31 5.96
CA ALA A 124 28.61 7.46 5.95
C ALA A 124 29.10 8.53 6.93
N PHE A 125 29.42 8.11 8.17
CA PHE A 125 29.99 8.97 9.20
C PHE A 125 30.76 8.14 10.24
N THR A 126 31.65 8.82 11.00
CA THR A 126 32.40 8.22 12.09
C THR A 126 32.07 8.97 13.39
N PHE A 127 31.79 8.23 14.44
CA PHE A 127 31.53 8.82 15.74
C PHE A 127 32.81 9.46 16.31
N PRO A 128 32.73 10.65 16.97
CA PRO A 128 33.84 11.20 17.72
C PRO A 128 34.31 10.24 18.82
N LYS A 129 35.63 10.05 18.95
CA LYS A 129 36.22 9.07 19.89
C LYS A 129 35.73 9.23 21.33
N TRP A 130 35.54 10.48 21.77
CA TRP A 130 35.07 10.79 23.12
C TRP A 130 33.65 10.25 23.42
N LEU A 131 32.82 10.08 22.40
CA LEU A 131 31.46 9.56 22.55
C LEU A 131 31.41 8.04 22.64
N VAL A 132 32.42 7.35 22.11
CA VAL A 132 32.49 5.90 21.99
C VAL A 132 33.64 5.27 22.75
N LEU A 133 33.90 5.78 23.94
CA LEU A 133 34.93 5.28 24.87
C LEU A 133 36.31 5.16 24.20
N ASN A 134 36.68 6.18 23.41
CA ASN A 134 37.94 6.30 22.69
C ASN A 134 38.19 5.22 21.61
N ASN A 135 37.13 4.55 21.14
CA ASN A 135 37.18 3.60 20.03
C ASN A 135 36.92 4.26 18.68
N ASP A 136 37.35 3.62 17.60
CA ASP A 136 37.02 4.02 16.25
C ASP A 136 35.73 3.29 15.82
N VAL A 137 34.58 3.97 15.85
CA VAL A 137 33.29 3.44 15.42
C VAL A 137 32.80 4.24 14.23
N SER A 138 32.65 3.56 13.09
CA SER A 138 32.11 4.14 11.87
C SER A 138 30.81 3.43 11.48
N VAL A 139 29.88 4.18 10.90
CA VAL A 139 28.62 3.68 10.37
C VAL A 139 28.69 3.75 8.84
N SER A 140 28.40 2.66 8.17
CA SER A 140 28.34 2.61 6.71
C SER A 140 26.93 2.95 6.20
N TRP A 141 26.83 3.36 4.93
CA TRP A 141 25.55 3.55 4.27
C TRP A 141 24.73 2.25 4.23
N LEU A 142 25.42 1.09 4.14
CA LEU A 142 24.79 -0.22 4.24
C LEU A 142 24.05 -0.40 5.57
N THR A 143 24.71 -0.05 6.69
CA THR A 143 24.12 -0.11 8.03
C THR A 143 22.88 0.78 8.15
N ILE A 144 22.95 1.99 7.59
CA ILE A 144 21.79 2.92 7.57
C ILE A 144 20.62 2.31 6.78
N LYS A 145 20.89 1.77 5.60
CA LYS A 145 19.89 1.09 4.77
C LYS A 145 19.23 -0.05 5.55
N ASP A 146 20.02 -0.92 6.17
CA ASP A 146 19.51 -2.09 6.89
C ASP A 146 18.69 -1.66 8.12
N ALA A 147 19.11 -0.62 8.83
CA ALA A 147 18.37 -0.04 9.94
C ALA A 147 17.02 0.56 9.49
N LEU A 148 16.99 1.26 8.35
CA LEU A 148 15.75 1.80 7.78
C LEU A 148 14.78 0.69 7.36
N VAL A 149 15.27 -0.36 6.72
CA VAL A 149 14.44 -1.52 6.32
C VAL A 149 13.90 -2.24 7.55
N ALA A 150 14.74 -2.52 8.54
CA ALA A 150 14.32 -3.15 9.80
C ALA A 150 13.28 -2.28 10.54
N GLY A 151 13.51 -0.97 10.62
CA GLY A 151 12.57 -0.01 11.20
C GLY A 151 11.25 0.02 10.45
N TYR A 152 11.29 0.01 9.11
CA TYR A 152 10.09 -0.07 8.29
C TYR A 152 9.25 -1.32 8.60
N TYR A 153 9.85 -2.51 8.56
CA TYR A 153 9.14 -3.76 8.84
C TYR A 153 8.56 -3.79 10.26
N THR A 154 9.31 -3.31 11.25
CA THR A 154 8.85 -3.24 12.63
C THR A 154 7.61 -2.35 12.75
N ASN A 155 7.65 -1.14 12.16
CA ASN A 155 6.52 -0.22 12.18
C ASN A 155 5.33 -0.76 11.40
N ALA A 156 5.55 -1.32 10.20
CA ALA A 156 4.49 -1.91 9.39
C ALA A 156 3.79 -3.06 10.12
N PHE A 157 4.53 -3.89 10.85
CA PHE A 157 3.98 -4.97 11.66
C PHE A 157 3.13 -4.46 12.84
N VAL A 158 3.60 -3.42 13.54
CA VAL A 158 2.82 -2.79 14.62
C VAL A 158 1.52 -2.19 14.08
N VAL A 159 1.59 -1.47 12.95
CA VAL A 159 0.41 -0.90 12.28
C VAL A 159 -0.57 -2.00 11.86
N LEU A 160 -0.07 -3.13 11.36
CA LEU A 160 -0.90 -4.28 11.00
C LEU A 160 -1.64 -4.84 12.22
N ILE A 161 -0.95 -5.07 13.34
CA ILE A 161 -1.58 -5.58 14.57
C ILE A 161 -2.65 -4.62 15.07
N VAL A 162 -2.34 -3.34 15.17
CA VAL A 162 -3.28 -2.30 15.60
C VAL A 162 -4.48 -2.23 14.64
N GLY A 163 -4.22 -2.27 13.33
CA GLY A 163 -5.27 -2.26 12.30
C GLY A 163 -6.21 -3.46 12.40
N VAL A 164 -5.68 -4.66 12.61
CA VAL A 164 -6.48 -5.89 12.82
C VAL A 164 -7.32 -5.78 14.09
N TYR A 165 -6.73 -5.30 15.19
CA TYR A 165 -7.46 -5.09 16.44
C TYR A 165 -8.62 -4.08 16.26
N MET A 166 -8.36 -2.93 15.65
CA MET A 166 -9.39 -1.92 15.37
C MET A 166 -10.49 -2.47 14.44
N ALA A 167 -10.14 -3.26 13.44
CA ALA A 167 -11.10 -3.88 12.54
C ALA A 167 -11.99 -4.89 13.28
N GLN A 168 -11.44 -5.70 14.20
CA GLN A 168 -12.21 -6.62 15.03
C GLN A 168 -13.17 -5.89 15.96
N GLU A 169 -12.73 -4.84 16.64
CA GLU A 169 -13.57 -3.98 17.48
C GLU A 169 -14.73 -3.36 16.69
N TRP A 170 -14.44 -2.87 15.50
CA TRP A 170 -15.44 -2.27 14.63
C TRP A 170 -16.48 -3.29 14.13
N ILE A 171 -16.04 -4.50 13.75
CA ILE A 171 -16.94 -5.60 13.36
C ILE A 171 -17.83 -6.00 14.53
N LYS A 172 -17.26 -6.15 15.75
CA LYS A 172 -17.99 -6.48 16.96
C LYS A 172 -19.07 -5.44 17.29
N LYS A 173 -18.71 -4.17 17.33
CA LYS A 173 -19.68 -3.07 17.56
C LYS A 173 -20.83 -3.07 16.57
N ARG A 174 -20.57 -3.45 15.31
CA ARG A 174 -21.61 -3.57 14.28
C ARG A 174 -22.50 -4.80 14.48
N ALA A 175 -21.92 -5.92 14.89
CA ALA A 175 -22.70 -7.12 15.20
C ALA A 175 -23.62 -6.87 16.39
N ASP A 176 -23.12 -6.20 17.42
CA ASP A 176 -23.88 -5.86 18.63
C ASP A 176 -25.00 -4.83 18.36
N ALA A 177 -24.81 -3.93 17.40
CA ALA A 177 -25.81 -2.93 16.98
C ALA A 177 -26.84 -3.48 15.97
N ALA A 178 -26.65 -4.69 15.46
CA ALA A 178 -27.62 -5.31 14.56
C ALA A 178 -28.91 -5.62 15.32
N PRO A 179 -30.11 -5.31 14.75
CA PRO A 179 -31.37 -5.63 15.41
C PRO A 179 -31.47 -7.13 15.64
N VAL A 180 -31.85 -7.51 16.87
CA VAL A 180 -32.08 -8.92 17.22
C VAL A 180 -33.20 -9.46 16.33
N VAL A 181 -32.89 -10.37 15.45
CA VAL A 181 -33.90 -11.04 14.63
C VAL A 181 -34.54 -12.11 15.51
N GLU A 182 -35.81 -11.94 15.84
CA GLU A 182 -36.59 -12.96 16.55
C GLU A 182 -36.57 -14.24 15.68
N ILE A 183 -36.11 -15.33 16.27
CA ILE A 183 -36.09 -16.64 15.62
C ILE A 183 -37.34 -17.40 16.06
N SER A 184 -38.12 -17.92 15.09
CA SER A 184 -39.23 -18.80 15.39
C SER A 184 -38.75 -20.07 16.07
N SER A 185 -39.67 -20.80 16.75
CA SER A 185 -39.40 -22.11 17.37
C SER A 185 -38.78 -23.14 16.39
N TRP A 186 -38.85 -22.89 15.12
CA TRP A 186 -38.30 -23.72 14.04
C TRP A 186 -36.98 -23.18 13.45
N GLY A 187 -36.32 -22.22 14.15
CA GLY A 187 -35.03 -21.66 13.71
C GLY A 187 -35.10 -20.73 12.49
N ARG A 188 -36.28 -20.30 12.04
CA ARG A 188 -36.45 -19.37 10.93
C ARG A 188 -36.52 -17.92 11.43
N PRO A 189 -35.83 -16.96 10.78
CA PRO A 189 -35.97 -15.56 11.13
C PRO A 189 -37.41 -15.10 10.89
N MET A 190 -38.05 -14.56 11.94
CA MET A 190 -39.39 -13.99 11.85
C MET A 190 -39.32 -12.61 11.19
N ARG A 191 -39.94 -12.47 10.04
CA ARG A 191 -40.12 -11.18 9.38
C ARG A 191 -41.20 -10.41 10.15
N LYS A 192 -40.85 -9.28 10.79
CA LYS A 192 -41.85 -8.36 11.30
C LYS A 192 -42.73 -7.94 10.14
N GLY A 193 -43.96 -8.41 10.10
CA GLY A 193 -44.95 -7.92 9.16
C GLY A 193 -45.17 -6.45 9.44
N ASN A 194 -45.20 -5.62 8.43
CA ASN A 194 -45.67 -4.25 8.52
C ASN A 194 -47.14 -4.33 8.92
N ALA A 195 -47.40 -3.98 10.20
CA ALA A 195 -48.76 -3.66 10.67
C ALA A 195 -49.09 -2.23 10.27
#